data_284b1560e3913c1a7bc359ff7a692455
#
_entry.id   284b1560e3913c1a7bc359ff7a692455
#
_cell.length_a   1.000
_cell.length_b   1.000
_cell.length_c   1.000
_cell.angle_alpha   90.00
_cell.angle_beta   90.00
_cell.angle_gamma   90.00
#
_symmetry.space_group_name_H-M   'P 1'
#
loop_
_entity.id
_entity.type
_entity.pdbx_description
1 polymer ?
#
loop_
_entity_poly.entity_id
_entity_poly.type
_entity_poly.pdbx_seq_one_letter_code
_entity_poly.pdbx_strand_id
1 'polypeptide(L)'
;MTFQQEFVLARIRQRSSALLSAQIALFICVFALSFISGKVFDSWITITIEILVGLVALIFWLLPTWRYATTFIDVTTTRIVQRGGLFARVRREVTHGQILAVEHSRKRGIVLTVVDAEPMVLAKTPKSKELAEELRRTLAK
;
A
#
# COMPACT_ATOMS: atom_id res chain seq x y z
N MET A 1 14.22 25.94 23.82
CA MET A 1 13.87 25.03 22.73
C MET A 1 12.36 24.94 22.66
N THR A 2 11.75 25.63 21.73
CA THR A 2 10.32 25.50 21.45
C THR A 2 10.12 24.20 20.71
N PHE A 3 9.60 23.19 21.38
CA PHE A 3 9.08 22.00 20.72
C PHE A 3 7.88 22.47 19.87
N GLN A 4 8.09 22.64 18.58
CA GLN A 4 6.97 22.78 17.66
C GLN A 4 6.21 21.47 17.77
N GLN A 5 5.03 21.51 18.38
CA GLN A 5 4.13 20.38 18.43
C GLN A 5 3.77 20.03 16.98
N GLU A 6 4.35 18.96 16.49
CA GLU A 6 4.08 18.44 15.17
C GLU A 6 2.73 17.72 15.22
N PHE A 7 1.72 18.31 14.57
CA PHE A 7 0.40 17.69 14.48
C PHE A 7 0.28 16.88 13.20
N VAL A 8 -0.20 15.65 13.34
CA VAL A 8 -0.58 14.82 12.19
C VAL A 8 -1.90 15.37 11.64
N LEU A 9 -1.84 16.02 10.49
CA LEU A 9 -3.01 16.61 9.84
C LEU A 9 -3.92 15.53 9.22
N ALA A 10 -3.30 14.53 8.60
CA ALA A 10 -4.03 13.44 7.97
C ALA A 10 -3.17 12.17 7.94
N ARG A 11 -3.80 11.04 8.22
CA ARG A 11 -3.23 9.72 7.98
C ARG A 11 -3.98 9.06 6.83
N ILE A 12 -3.29 8.82 5.74
CA ILE A 12 -3.87 8.32 4.52
C ILE A 12 -3.41 6.88 4.29
N ARG A 13 -4.37 5.99 4.10
CA ARG A 13 -4.11 4.60 3.76
C ARG A 13 -4.21 4.38 2.25
N GLN A 14 -3.49 3.38 1.77
CA GLN A 14 -3.56 2.95 0.38
C GLN A 14 -5.00 2.50 0.03
N ARG A 15 -5.36 2.63 -1.24
CA ARG A 15 -6.68 2.22 -1.74
C ARG A 15 -6.89 0.71 -1.59
N SER A 16 -8.03 0.30 -1.05
CA SER A 16 -8.40 -1.11 -0.83
C SER A 16 -8.46 -1.95 -2.13
N SER A 17 -8.57 -1.32 -3.30
CA SER A 17 -8.52 -2.01 -4.58
C SER A 17 -7.20 -2.79 -4.82
N ALA A 18 -6.13 -2.46 -4.09
CA ALA A 18 -4.89 -3.23 -4.14
C ALA A 18 -5.05 -4.66 -3.60
N LEU A 19 -6.04 -4.89 -2.73
CA LEU A 19 -6.36 -6.21 -2.18
C LEU A 19 -7.26 -7.04 -3.10
N LEU A 20 -7.92 -6.42 -4.09
CA LEU A 20 -8.89 -7.10 -4.94
C LEU A 20 -8.26 -8.26 -5.71
N SER A 21 -7.06 -8.07 -6.23
CA SER A 21 -6.32 -9.12 -6.95
C SER A 21 -5.99 -10.32 -6.06
N ALA A 22 -5.61 -10.07 -4.80
CA ALA A 22 -5.35 -11.12 -3.83
C ALA A 22 -6.62 -11.90 -3.45
N GLN A 23 -7.74 -11.21 -3.31
CA GLN A 23 -9.05 -11.83 -3.06
C GLN A 23 -9.50 -12.72 -4.21
N ILE A 24 -9.34 -12.25 -5.45
CA ILE A 24 -9.68 -13.04 -6.66
C ILE A 24 -8.79 -14.27 -6.74
N ALA A 25 -7.49 -14.15 -6.52
CA ALA A 25 -6.56 -15.27 -6.53
C ALA A 25 -6.92 -16.32 -5.46
N LEU A 26 -7.25 -15.89 -4.25
CA LEU A 26 -7.72 -16.77 -3.18
C LEU A 26 -8.99 -17.52 -3.59
N PHE A 27 -9.96 -16.83 -4.18
CA PHE A 27 -11.21 -17.42 -4.63
C PHE A 27 -10.99 -18.50 -5.71
N ILE A 28 -10.11 -18.23 -6.68
CA ILE A 28 -9.73 -19.17 -7.73
C ILE A 28 -9.06 -20.42 -7.11
N CYS A 29 -8.15 -20.24 -6.14
CA CYS A 29 -7.49 -21.36 -5.46
C CYS A 29 -8.49 -22.23 -4.70
N VAL A 30 -9.42 -21.64 -3.96
CA VAL A 30 -10.46 -22.39 -3.22
C VAL A 30 -11.37 -23.15 -4.18
N PHE A 31 -11.75 -22.53 -5.29
CA PHE A 31 -12.57 -23.17 -6.31
C PHE A 31 -11.84 -24.36 -6.96
N ALA A 32 -10.57 -24.21 -7.31
CA ALA A 32 -9.75 -25.28 -7.87
C ALA A 32 -9.58 -26.44 -6.89
N LEU A 33 -9.35 -26.15 -5.61
CA LEU A 33 -9.29 -27.18 -4.56
C LEU A 33 -10.59 -27.96 -4.44
N SER A 34 -11.73 -27.27 -4.41
CA SER A 34 -13.04 -27.92 -4.34
C SER A 34 -13.29 -28.83 -5.54
N PHE A 35 -12.78 -28.47 -6.72
CA PHE A 35 -12.92 -29.26 -7.92
C PHE A 35 -12.02 -30.50 -7.90
N ILE A 36 -10.80 -30.38 -7.37
CA ILE A 36 -9.84 -31.49 -7.26
C ILE A 36 -10.28 -32.50 -6.19
N SER A 37 -10.78 -32.01 -5.05
CA SER A 37 -11.27 -32.85 -3.95
C SER A 37 -12.45 -33.78 -4.34
N GLY A 38 -13.19 -33.41 -5.40
CA GLY A 38 -14.27 -34.23 -5.96
C GLY A 38 -13.82 -35.38 -6.86
N LYS A 39 -12.52 -35.45 -7.21
CA LYS A 39 -11.96 -36.51 -8.04
C LYS A 39 -11.23 -37.53 -7.17
N VAL A 40 -11.46 -38.80 -7.46
CA VAL A 40 -10.89 -39.92 -6.71
C VAL A 40 -9.42 -40.09 -7.06
N PHE A 41 -8.56 -39.40 -6.32
CA PHE A 41 -7.12 -39.72 -6.26
C PHE A 41 -6.85 -40.49 -4.97
N ASP A 42 -5.71 -41.19 -4.91
CA ASP A 42 -5.23 -41.77 -3.66
C ASP A 42 -5.22 -40.75 -2.54
N SER A 43 -5.76 -41.11 -1.39
CA SER A 43 -6.03 -40.23 -0.26
C SER A 43 -4.79 -39.39 0.17
N TRP A 44 -3.61 -39.97 0.13
CA TRP A 44 -2.35 -39.33 0.48
C TRP A 44 -1.94 -38.22 -0.50
N ILE A 45 -2.12 -38.47 -1.80
CA ILE A 45 -1.79 -37.50 -2.86
C ILE A 45 -2.71 -36.30 -2.77
N THR A 46 -4.00 -36.54 -2.58
CA THR A 46 -5.01 -35.48 -2.45
C THR A 46 -4.70 -34.58 -1.25
N ILE A 47 -4.42 -35.16 -0.08
CA ILE A 47 -4.08 -34.38 1.13
C ILE A 47 -2.81 -33.55 0.92
N THR A 48 -1.80 -34.11 0.29
CA THR A 48 -0.54 -33.37 0.03
C THR A 48 -0.78 -32.21 -0.90
N ILE A 49 -1.55 -32.37 -1.96
CA ILE A 49 -1.88 -31.27 -2.89
C ILE A 49 -2.72 -30.21 -2.20
N GLU A 50 -3.70 -30.58 -1.40
CA GLU A 50 -4.54 -29.64 -0.65
C GLU A 50 -3.72 -28.79 0.31
N ILE A 51 -2.81 -29.40 1.07
CA ILE A 51 -1.91 -28.68 1.98
C ILE A 51 -1.00 -27.73 1.21
N LEU A 52 -0.40 -28.17 0.11
CA LEU A 52 0.51 -27.35 -0.68
C LEU A 52 -0.20 -26.14 -1.29
N VAL A 53 -1.34 -26.36 -1.92
CA VAL A 53 -2.14 -25.29 -2.54
C VAL A 53 -2.68 -24.34 -1.47
N GLY A 54 -3.11 -24.85 -0.33
CA GLY A 54 -3.55 -24.05 0.80
C GLY A 54 -2.45 -23.15 1.36
N LEU A 55 -1.22 -23.68 1.48
CA LEU A 55 -0.06 -22.92 1.92
C LEU A 55 0.31 -21.81 0.94
N VAL A 56 0.33 -22.10 -0.34
CA VAL A 56 0.61 -21.12 -1.40
C VAL A 56 -0.45 -20.02 -1.40
N ALA A 57 -1.73 -20.39 -1.35
CA ALA A 57 -2.83 -19.43 -1.29
C ALA A 57 -2.74 -18.52 -0.06
N LEU A 58 -2.39 -19.08 1.10
CA LEU A 58 -2.22 -18.33 2.34
C LEU A 58 -1.09 -17.30 2.22
N ILE A 59 0.05 -17.69 1.67
CA ILE A 59 1.19 -16.78 1.46
C ILE A 59 0.80 -15.67 0.49
N PHE A 60 0.21 -15.98 -0.64
CA PHE A 60 -0.20 -15.01 -1.65
C PHE A 60 -1.29 -14.05 -1.16
N TRP A 61 -2.10 -14.45 -0.20
CA TRP A 61 -3.11 -13.60 0.42
C TRP A 61 -2.55 -12.78 1.59
N LEU A 62 -1.75 -13.41 2.46
CA LEU A 62 -1.21 -12.79 3.67
C LEU A 62 -0.21 -11.68 3.35
N LEU A 63 0.69 -11.91 2.38
CA LEU A 63 1.73 -10.93 2.00
C LEU A 63 1.14 -9.58 1.54
N PRO A 64 0.23 -9.52 0.56
CA PRO A 64 -0.32 -8.24 0.13
C PRO A 64 -1.21 -7.61 1.20
N THR A 65 -1.90 -8.41 2.00
CA THR A 65 -2.73 -7.91 3.11
C THR A 65 -1.85 -7.27 4.19
N TRP A 66 -0.76 -7.93 4.55
CA TRP A 66 0.22 -7.39 5.49
C TRP A 66 0.86 -6.11 4.98
N ARG A 67 1.30 -6.11 3.73
CA ARG A 67 1.87 -4.92 3.08
C ARG A 67 0.88 -3.76 3.04
N TYR A 68 -0.39 -4.05 2.78
CA TYR A 68 -1.45 -3.04 2.83
C TYR A 68 -1.62 -2.45 4.22
N ALA A 69 -1.62 -3.28 5.25
CA ALA A 69 -1.79 -2.85 6.63
C ALA A 69 -0.62 -2.00 7.13
N THR A 70 0.60 -2.26 6.64
CA THR A 70 1.82 -1.55 7.06
C THR A 70 2.16 -0.32 6.23
N THR A 71 1.46 -0.09 5.11
CA THR A 71 1.70 1.07 4.25
C THR A 71 0.74 2.19 4.60
N PHE A 72 1.27 3.31 5.05
CA PHE A 72 0.49 4.52 5.32
C PHE A 72 1.33 5.78 5.09
N ILE A 73 0.64 6.89 4.86
CA ILE A 73 1.23 8.19 4.63
C ILE A 73 0.72 9.11 5.72
N ASP A 74 1.63 9.65 6.51
CA ASP A 74 1.35 10.66 7.52
C ASP A 74 1.73 12.04 6.96
N VAL A 75 0.76 12.91 6.84
CA VAL A 75 0.96 14.31 6.48
C VAL A 75 0.94 15.11 7.78
N THR A 76 2.09 15.68 8.12
CA THR A 76 2.23 16.55 9.29
C THR A 76 2.35 18.00 8.86
N THR A 77 2.35 18.92 9.81
CA THR A 77 2.47 20.36 9.55
C THR A 77 3.79 20.77 8.91
N THR A 78 4.86 19.96 9.09
CA THR A 78 6.21 20.30 8.65
C THR A 78 6.79 19.36 7.61
N ARG A 79 6.31 18.12 7.56
CA ARG A 79 6.86 17.06 6.71
C ARG A 79 5.81 16.05 6.27
N ILE A 80 6.14 15.31 5.21
CA ILE A 80 5.37 14.16 4.74
C ILE A 80 6.21 12.92 5.00
N VAL A 81 5.64 11.97 5.73
CA VAL A 81 6.29 10.69 6.06
C VAL A 81 5.52 9.56 5.42
N GLN A 82 6.17 8.83 4.54
CA GLN A 82 5.63 7.61 3.97
C GLN A 82 6.31 6.41 4.62
N ARG A 83 5.51 5.53 5.20
CA ARG A 83 5.97 4.23 5.68
C ARG A 83 5.41 3.13 4.80
N GLY A 84 6.22 2.13 4.50
CA GLY A 84 5.82 1.02 3.66
C GLY A 84 6.75 -0.17 3.81
N GLY A 85 6.42 -1.24 3.06
CA GLY A 85 7.15 -2.50 3.09
C GLY A 85 6.56 -3.52 4.06
N LEU A 86 7.11 -4.74 4.04
CA LEU A 86 6.59 -5.89 4.81
C LEU A 86 6.53 -5.66 6.32
N PHE A 87 7.42 -4.83 6.88
CA PHE A 87 7.49 -4.54 8.31
C PHE A 87 7.57 -3.03 8.59
N ALA A 88 7.00 -2.20 7.71
CA ALA A 88 7.12 -0.74 7.78
C ALA A 88 8.59 -0.23 7.85
N ARG A 89 9.53 -1.01 7.31
CA ARG A 89 10.97 -0.70 7.35
C ARG A 89 11.36 0.41 6.39
N VAL A 90 10.62 0.56 5.30
CA VAL A 90 10.86 1.63 4.33
C VAL A 90 10.19 2.89 4.85
N ARG A 91 11.00 3.83 5.28
CA ARG A 91 10.56 5.16 5.71
C ARG A 91 11.17 6.18 4.77
N ARG A 92 10.32 6.94 4.10
CA ARG A 92 10.72 8.12 3.33
C ARG A 92 10.09 9.35 3.98
N GLU A 93 10.91 10.35 4.17
CA GLU A 93 10.54 11.58 4.84
C GLU A 93 10.99 12.76 3.99
N VAL A 94 10.08 13.69 3.74
CA VAL A 94 10.33 14.89 2.97
C VAL A 94 9.74 16.08 3.70
N THR A 95 10.56 17.08 3.97
CA THR A 95 10.13 18.33 4.57
C THR A 95 9.40 19.18 3.53
N HIS A 96 8.38 19.94 3.93
CA HIS A 96 7.61 20.80 3.02
C HIS A 96 8.49 21.79 2.23
N GLY A 97 9.56 22.31 2.84
CA GLY A 97 10.51 23.19 2.17
C GLY A 97 11.36 22.54 1.07
N GLN A 98 11.41 21.20 1.01
CA GLN A 98 12.13 20.45 -0.02
C GLN A 98 11.24 20.07 -1.21
N ILE A 99 9.94 20.31 -1.13
CA ILE A 99 9.00 19.97 -2.18
C ILE A 99 8.93 21.13 -3.17
N LEU A 100 9.34 20.89 -4.42
CA LEU A 100 9.29 21.88 -5.50
C LEU A 100 7.91 21.91 -6.18
N ALA A 101 7.34 20.75 -6.42
CA ALA A 101 6.08 20.62 -7.13
C ALA A 101 5.30 19.37 -6.69
N VAL A 102 3.98 19.49 -6.76
CA VAL A 102 3.05 18.38 -6.51
C VAL A 102 2.29 18.11 -7.80
N GLU A 103 2.49 16.94 -8.37
CA GLU A 103 1.80 16.52 -9.58
C GLU A 103 0.86 15.35 -9.28
N HIS A 104 -0.30 15.37 -9.91
CA HIS A 104 -1.23 14.26 -9.86
C HIS A 104 -1.22 13.51 -11.19
N SER A 105 -0.82 12.25 -11.16
CA SER A 105 -0.88 11.35 -12.31
C SER A 105 -1.93 10.27 -12.10
N ARG A 106 -2.78 10.06 -13.10
CA ARG A 106 -3.83 9.02 -13.07
C ARG A 106 -3.27 7.60 -12.88
N LYS A 107 -2.06 7.35 -13.40
CA LYS A 107 -1.38 6.04 -13.32
C LYS A 107 -0.52 5.88 -12.07
N ARG A 108 0.21 6.93 -11.68
CA ARG A 108 1.22 6.88 -10.61
C ARG A 108 0.72 7.40 -9.26
N GLY A 109 -0.42 8.10 -9.22
CA GLY A 109 -0.90 8.78 -8.02
C GLY A 109 -0.29 10.18 -7.88
N ILE A 110 0.08 10.56 -6.67
CA ILE A 110 0.70 11.86 -6.39
C ILE A 110 2.21 11.72 -6.48
N VAL A 111 2.83 12.56 -7.30
CA VAL A 111 4.29 12.63 -7.45
C VAL A 111 4.76 13.94 -6.84
N LEU A 112 5.65 13.85 -5.86
CA LEU A 112 6.31 14.99 -5.24
C LEU A 112 7.69 15.16 -5.85
N THR A 113 7.93 16.30 -6.48
CA THR A 113 9.27 16.67 -6.94
C THR A 113 10.04 17.28 -5.76
N VAL A 114 11.16 16.66 -5.43
CA VAL A 114 11.98 17.04 -4.27
C VAL A 114 13.29 17.66 -4.74
N VAL A 115 13.80 18.65 -4.00
CA VAL A 115 15.11 19.27 -4.27
C VAL A 115 16.21 18.23 -4.04
N ASP A 116 17.11 18.10 -5.01
CA ASP A 116 18.31 17.24 -4.94
C ASP A 116 18.07 15.77 -4.60
N ALA A 117 16.84 15.27 -4.80
CA ALA A 117 16.47 13.89 -4.55
C ALA A 117 15.56 13.33 -5.65
N GLU A 118 15.47 12.01 -5.70
CA GLU A 118 14.52 11.36 -6.60
C GLU A 118 13.07 11.73 -6.27
N PRO A 119 12.20 11.92 -7.27
CA PRO A 119 10.81 12.23 -7.05
C PRO A 119 10.14 11.15 -6.19
N MET A 120 9.41 11.60 -5.17
CA MET A 120 8.69 10.71 -4.26
C MET A 120 7.30 10.45 -4.80
N VAL A 121 7.00 9.19 -5.09
CA VAL A 121 5.66 8.76 -5.51
C VAL A 121 4.88 8.31 -4.27
N LEU A 122 3.81 9.01 -3.96
CA LEU A 122 2.89 8.61 -2.90
C LEU A 122 1.98 7.48 -3.39
N ALA A 123 1.68 6.55 -2.49
CA ALA A 123 0.77 5.45 -2.79
C ALA A 123 -0.60 5.98 -3.23
N LYS A 124 -1.26 5.25 -4.13
CA LYS A 124 -2.60 5.63 -4.61
C LYS A 124 -3.59 5.68 -3.45
N THR A 125 -4.19 6.82 -3.27
CA THR A 125 -5.22 7.06 -2.25
C THR A 125 -6.59 7.23 -2.92
N PRO A 126 -7.70 6.98 -2.20
CA PRO A 126 -9.05 7.13 -2.76
C PRO A 126 -9.35 8.54 -3.28
N LYS A 127 -8.78 9.56 -2.64
CA LYS A 127 -9.00 10.98 -2.94
C LYS A 127 -7.71 11.68 -3.35
N SER A 128 -6.91 11.05 -4.19
CA SER A 128 -5.58 11.54 -4.57
C SER A 128 -5.60 12.93 -5.21
N LYS A 129 -6.65 13.27 -5.97
CA LYS A 129 -6.80 14.57 -6.61
C LYS A 129 -7.05 15.69 -5.58
N GLU A 130 -7.99 15.48 -4.67
CA GLU A 130 -8.31 16.44 -3.61
C GLU A 130 -7.09 16.66 -2.69
N LEU A 131 -6.39 15.58 -2.36
CA LEU A 131 -5.17 15.63 -1.55
C LEU A 131 -4.05 16.40 -2.25
N ALA A 132 -3.85 16.22 -3.56
CA ALA A 132 -2.86 16.96 -4.32
C ALA A 132 -3.15 18.47 -4.34
N GLU A 133 -4.42 18.85 -4.47
CA GLU A 133 -4.83 20.24 -4.41
C GLU A 133 -4.65 20.84 -3.02
N GLU A 134 -4.94 20.09 -1.98
CA GLU A 134 -4.75 20.52 -0.59
C GLU A 134 -3.27 20.69 -0.23
N LEU A 135 -2.42 19.75 -0.68
CA LEU A 135 -0.97 19.87 -0.55
C LEU A 135 -0.44 21.09 -1.30
N ARG A 136 -0.90 21.38 -2.52
CA ARG A 136 -0.52 22.57 -3.25
C ARG A 136 -0.88 23.84 -2.50
N ARG A 137 -2.06 23.91 -1.91
CA ARG A 137 -2.50 25.06 -1.10
C ARG A 137 -1.65 25.23 0.16
N THR A 138 -1.28 24.13 0.80
CA THR A 138 -0.46 24.15 2.01
C THR A 138 0.98 24.59 1.72
N LEU A 139 1.51 24.20 0.56
CA LEU A 139 2.86 24.58 0.14
C LEU A 139 2.95 26.01 -0.43
N ALA A 140 1.82 26.58 -0.87
CA ALA A 140 1.76 27.96 -1.38
C ALA A 140 1.66 29.02 -0.28
N LYS A 141 1.52 28.63 0.99
CA LYS A 141 1.55 29.51 2.15
C LYS A 141 2.94 29.59 2.76
#